data_b91bc3022fe931ea230ab78c892ed157
#
_entry.id   b91bc3022fe931ea230ab78c892ed157
#
_cell.length_a   1.000
_cell.length_b   1.000
_cell.length_c   1.000
_cell.angle_alpha   90.00
_cell.angle_beta   90.00
_cell.angle_gamma   90.00
#
_symmetry.space_group_name_H-M   'P 1'
#
loop_
_entity.id
_entity.type
_entity.pdbx_description
1 polymer ?
#
loop_
_entity_poly.entity_id
_entity_poly.type
_entity_poly.pdbx_seq_one_letter_code
_entity_poly.pdbx_strand_id
1 'polypeptide(L)'
;MSDNLRIFFIGDELVAGYGDARALGWTGRVLARTNQEDTPIMSIPLPFPGEDTAHLMIRWQEEVNKRIDPQADNRLVIGLGTHDIDNGHSMARCRLHLANIIDIAEQRSHLSTFVVGPPPRRDVPENVQRQLVKVYKDVCERRKIPFVDTYTPLVSHKQWNTDMAISGSYTPRQAGYGLIAWLVLHSGWNEWLGIEN
;
A
#
# COMPACT_ATOMS: atom_id res chain seq x y z
N MET A 1 26.95 -3.02 0.37
CA MET A 1 25.51 -2.62 0.45
C MET A 1 25.33 -1.56 -0.60
N SER A 2 24.27 -1.60 -1.37
CA SER A 2 23.99 -0.57 -2.37
C SER A 2 23.56 0.71 -1.63
N ASP A 3 24.27 1.81 -1.86
CA ASP A 3 23.99 3.10 -1.21
C ASP A 3 22.75 3.80 -1.79
N ASN A 4 21.93 3.08 -2.58
CA ASN A 4 20.77 3.63 -3.27
C ASN A 4 19.57 2.68 -3.13
N LEU A 5 18.57 3.13 -2.41
CA LEU A 5 17.31 2.42 -2.21
C LEU A 5 16.22 2.98 -3.13
N ARG A 6 15.60 2.12 -3.94
CA ARG A 6 14.46 2.49 -4.79
C ARG A 6 13.20 1.82 -4.28
N ILE A 7 12.17 2.59 -4.03
CA ILE A 7 10.88 2.08 -3.58
C ILE A 7 9.80 2.40 -4.61
N PHE A 8 9.26 1.37 -5.22
CA PHE A 8 8.09 1.45 -6.09
C PHE A 8 6.83 1.38 -5.25
N PHE A 9 5.97 2.39 -5.33
CA PHE A 9 4.66 2.39 -4.69
C PHE A 9 3.60 2.13 -5.75
N ILE A 10 2.97 0.96 -5.72
CA ILE A 10 1.92 0.55 -6.66
C ILE A 10 0.58 0.44 -5.94
N GLY A 11 -0.48 0.73 -6.64
CA GLY A 11 -1.84 0.68 -6.13
C GLY A 11 -2.75 1.76 -6.71
N ASP A 12 -3.80 2.08 -6.00
CA ASP A 12 -4.86 2.96 -6.45
C ASP A 12 -4.64 4.45 -6.12
N GLU A 13 -5.69 5.25 -6.15
CA GLU A 13 -5.68 6.68 -5.82
C GLU A 13 -5.23 7.00 -4.39
N LEU A 14 -5.26 6.03 -3.48
CA LEU A 14 -4.73 6.21 -2.12
C LEU A 14 -3.21 6.35 -2.14
N VAL A 15 -2.54 5.62 -3.03
CA VAL A 15 -1.08 5.77 -3.27
C VAL A 15 -0.77 7.12 -3.91
N ALA A 16 -1.65 7.61 -4.78
CA ALA A 16 -1.52 8.95 -5.37
C ALA A 16 -1.72 10.09 -4.35
N GLY A 17 -2.35 9.80 -3.21
CA GLY A 17 -2.74 10.84 -2.25
C GLY A 17 -3.88 11.71 -2.75
N TYR A 18 -4.76 11.17 -3.58
CA TYR A 18 -5.90 11.92 -4.13
C TYR A 18 -6.79 12.46 -3.03
N GLY A 19 -7.18 13.72 -3.11
CA GLY A 19 -7.98 14.42 -2.09
C GLY A 19 -7.18 15.04 -0.95
N ASP A 20 -5.87 14.85 -0.88
CA ASP A 20 -4.98 15.51 0.08
C ASP A 20 -4.61 16.93 -0.40
N ALA A 21 -5.04 17.95 0.35
CA ALA A 21 -4.76 19.35 0.02
C ALA A 21 -3.25 19.68 -0.04
N ARG A 22 -2.39 18.85 0.56
CA ARG A 22 -0.93 18.99 0.52
C ARG A 22 -0.27 18.14 -0.56
N ALA A 23 -1.04 17.34 -1.29
CA ALA A 23 -0.56 16.43 -2.33
C ALA A 23 0.55 15.45 -1.85
N LEU A 24 0.60 15.12 -0.56
CA LEU A 24 1.59 14.21 0.02
C LEU A 24 1.08 12.76 0.08
N GLY A 25 -0.22 12.59 0.23
CA GLY A 25 -0.80 11.28 0.52
C GLY A 25 -0.21 10.66 1.80
N TRP A 26 -0.36 9.35 1.97
CA TRP A 26 0.33 8.62 3.03
C TRP A 26 1.80 8.33 2.67
N THR A 27 2.09 8.09 1.40
CA THR A 27 3.44 7.76 0.90
C THR A 27 4.43 8.88 1.16
N GLY A 28 4.10 10.11 0.77
CA GLY A 28 4.93 11.27 1.02
C GLY A 28 5.12 11.56 2.52
N ARG A 29 4.11 11.31 3.35
CA ARG A 29 4.22 11.48 4.81
C ARG A 29 5.10 10.42 5.47
N VAL A 30 5.07 9.20 4.99
CA VAL A 30 5.96 8.12 5.44
C VAL A 30 7.40 8.50 5.11
N LEU A 31 7.67 8.83 3.85
CA LEU A 31 9.02 9.19 3.40
C LEU A 31 9.59 10.43 4.10
N ALA A 32 8.75 11.45 4.36
CA ALA A 32 9.17 12.65 5.08
C ALA A 32 9.54 12.40 6.56
N ARG A 33 9.17 11.26 7.12
CA ARG A 33 9.48 10.85 8.50
C ARG A 33 10.46 9.68 8.58
N THR A 34 10.86 9.14 7.44
CA THR A 34 11.89 8.11 7.35
C THR A 34 13.25 8.79 7.38
N ASN A 35 14.16 8.32 8.25
CA ASN A 35 15.53 8.80 8.22
C ASN A 35 16.22 8.34 6.94
N GLN A 36 16.74 9.29 6.17
CA GLN A 36 17.38 9.05 4.87
C GLN A 36 18.83 9.59 4.83
N GLU A 37 19.41 9.94 5.99
CA GLU A 37 20.75 10.52 6.05
C GLU A 37 21.82 9.55 5.52
N ASP A 38 21.72 8.28 5.94
CA ASP A 38 22.69 7.26 5.54
C ASP A 38 22.24 6.44 4.31
N THR A 39 20.95 6.43 4.01
CA THR A 39 20.39 5.67 2.88
C THR A 39 19.35 6.50 2.15
N PRO A 40 19.76 7.25 1.14
CA PRO A 40 18.83 8.04 0.32
C PRO A 40 17.81 7.14 -0.38
N ILE A 41 16.53 7.54 -0.33
CA ILE A 41 15.42 6.79 -0.93
C ILE A 41 14.93 7.48 -2.20
N MET A 42 15.02 6.78 -3.33
CA MET A 42 14.33 7.19 -4.54
C MET A 42 12.91 6.61 -4.54
N SER A 43 11.93 7.46 -4.31
CA SER A 43 10.51 7.10 -4.37
C SER A 43 9.98 7.13 -5.79
N ILE A 44 9.32 6.07 -6.22
CA ILE A 44 8.74 5.92 -7.55
C ILE A 44 7.26 5.53 -7.41
N PRO A 45 6.35 6.51 -7.27
CA PRO A 45 4.92 6.24 -7.20
C PRO A 45 4.36 5.89 -8.59
N LEU A 46 3.62 4.81 -8.65
CA LEU A 46 2.97 4.26 -9.85
C LEU A 46 1.49 3.95 -9.56
N PRO A 47 0.70 4.93 -9.11
CA PRO A 47 -0.71 4.72 -8.82
C PRO A 47 -1.54 4.65 -10.09
N PHE A 48 -2.64 3.91 -10.04
CA PHE A 48 -3.68 3.91 -11.06
C PHE A 48 -5.07 4.05 -10.38
N PRO A 49 -5.82 5.13 -10.64
CA PRO A 49 -7.12 5.33 -9.99
C PRO A 49 -8.09 4.18 -10.27
N GLY A 50 -8.79 3.72 -9.22
CA GLY A 50 -9.73 2.61 -9.34
C GLY A 50 -9.09 1.23 -9.45
N GLU A 51 -7.81 1.11 -9.11
CA GLU A 51 -7.08 -0.14 -9.26
C GLU A 51 -7.54 -1.23 -8.31
N ASP A 52 -7.83 -2.39 -8.88
CA ASP A 52 -8.03 -3.65 -8.17
C ASP A 52 -6.84 -4.61 -8.37
N THR A 53 -6.88 -5.73 -7.70
CA THR A 53 -5.79 -6.73 -7.80
C THR A 53 -5.66 -7.34 -9.20
N ALA A 54 -6.75 -7.44 -9.97
CA ALA A 54 -6.71 -8.02 -11.31
C ALA A 54 -6.01 -7.09 -12.30
N HIS A 55 -6.33 -5.80 -12.25
CA HIS A 55 -5.69 -4.79 -13.08
C HIS A 55 -4.21 -4.63 -12.70
N LEU A 56 -3.92 -4.52 -11.40
CA LEU A 56 -2.56 -4.42 -10.91
C LEU A 56 -1.70 -5.59 -11.40
N MET A 57 -2.21 -6.83 -11.32
CA MET A 57 -1.48 -8.03 -11.75
C MET A 57 -1.04 -7.97 -13.22
N ILE A 58 -1.80 -7.27 -14.07
CA ILE A 58 -1.48 -7.16 -15.51
C ILE A 58 -0.39 -6.12 -15.77
N ARG A 59 -0.44 -4.95 -15.08
CA ARG A 59 0.38 -3.80 -15.46
C ARG A 59 1.71 -3.65 -14.69
N TRP A 60 1.74 -4.05 -13.41
CA TRP A 60 2.79 -3.64 -12.49
C TRP A 60 4.20 -4.02 -12.94
N GLN A 61 4.37 -5.21 -13.50
CA GLN A 61 5.71 -5.69 -13.92
C GLN A 61 6.30 -4.83 -15.02
N GLU A 62 5.52 -4.50 -16.04
CA GLU A 62 6.02 -3.69 -17.14
C GLU A 62 6.46 -2.31 -16.66
N GLU A 63 5.69 -1.69 -15.78
CA GLU A 63 5.99 -0.36 -15.28
C GLU A 63 7.19 -0.34 -14.33
N VAL A 64 7.28 -1.31 -13.45
CA VAL A 64 8.40 -1.44 -12.50
C VAL A 64 9.68 -1.80 -13.24
N ASN A 65 9.65 -2.78 -14.15
CA ASN A 65 10.84 -3.24 -14.87
C ASN A 65 11.54 -2.14 -15.68
N LYS A 66 10.76 -1.17 -16.20
CA LYS A 66 11.34 0.00 -16.90
C LYS A 66 12.17 0.92 -16.00
N ARG A 67 12.05 0.78 -14.68
CA ARG A 67 12.64 1.68 -13.69
C ARG A 67 13.56 1.00 -12.67
N ILE A 68 13.69 -0.32 -12.78
CA ILE A 68 14.65 -1.09 -11.97
C ILE A 68 16.07 -0.63 -12.31
N ASP A 69 16.88 -0.44 -11.30
CA ASP A 69 18.30 -0.27 -11.40
C ASP A 69 18.98 -1.50 -10.81
N PRO A 70 19.71 -2.29 -11.62
CA PRO A 70 20.38 -3.50 -11.13
C PRO A 70 21.43 -3.25 -10.04
N GLN A 71 21.87 -2.00 -9.88
CA GLN A 71 22.86 -1.61 -8.87
C GLN A 71 22.22 -1.09 -7.58
N ALA A 72 20.90 -0.89 -7.57
CA ALA A 72 20.15 -0.40 -6.41
C ALA A 72 19.47 -1.55 -5.66
N ASP A 73 19.17 -1.34 -4.37
CA ASP A 73 18.20 -2.13 -3.62
C ASP A 73 16.79 -1.70 -4.06
N ASN A 74 16.16 -2.51 -4.90
CA ASN A 74 14.83 -2.22 -5.42
C ASN A 74 13.77 -2.91 -4.57
N ARG A 75 12.76 -2.17 -4.11
CA ARG A 75 11.70 -2.66 -3.24
C ARG A 75 10.32 -2.28 -3.73
N LEU A 76 9.30 -3.04 -3.35
CA LEU A 76 7.94 -2.88 -3.81
C LEU A 76 6.97 -2.68 -2.62
N VAL A 77 6.24 -1.59 -2.64
CA VAL A 77 5.14 -1.33 -1.71
C VAL A 77 3.82 -1.43 -2.46
N ILE A 78 2.93 -2.29 -1.99
CA ILE A 78 1.59 -2.48 -2.56
C ILE A 78 0.57 -1.81 -1.63
N GLY A 79 -0.17 -0.82 -2.13
CA GLY A 79 -1.21 -0.11 -1.39
C GLY A 79 -2.53 -0.14 -2.16
N LEU A 80 -3.37 -1.13 -1.89
CA LEU A 80 -4.68 -1.28 -2.53
C LEU A 80 -5.81 -0.92 -1.58
N GLY A 81 -6.84 -0.25 -2.12
CA GLY A 81 -8.09 0.01 -1.44
C GLY A 81 -9.08 -1.14 -1.57
N THR A 82 -10.35 -0.82 -1.79
CA THR A 82 -11.45 -1.79 -1.81
C THR A 82 -12.06 -2.00 -3.19
N HIS A 83 -11.37 -1.61 -4.26
CA HIS A 83 -11.88 -1.71 -5.63
C HIS A 83 -12.11 -3.15 -6.10
N ASP A 84 -11.46 -4.14 -5.49
CA ASP A 84 -11.82 -5.54 -5.69
C ASP A 84 -13.29 -5.83 -5.35
N ILE A 85 -13.83 -5.15 -4.32
CA ILE A 85 -15.24 -5.27 -3.94
C ILE A 85 -16.14 -4.56 -4.95
N ASP A 86 -15.78 -3.34 -5.35
CA ASP A 86 -16.53 -2.55 -6.31
C ASP A 86 -16.65 -3.27 -7.66
N ASN A 87 -15.60 -3.97 -8.07
CA ASN A 87 -15.53 -4.74 -9.31
C ASN A 87 -16.07 -6.18 -9.17
N GLY A 88 -16.63 -6.53 -8.02
CA GLY A 88 -17.30 -7.83 -7.79
C GLY A 88 -16.36 -9.04 -7.79
N HIS A 89 -15.08 -8.83 -7.48
CA HIS A 89 -14.15 -9.96 -7.40
C HIS A 89 -14.45 -10.84 -6.19
N SER A 90 -14.42 -12.17 -6.42
CA SER A 90 -14.51 -13.10 -5.32
C SER A 90 -13.26 -13.06 -4.45
N MET A 91 -13.42 -13.33 -3.15
CA MET A 91 -12.29 -13.40 -2.20
C MET A 91 -11.21 -14.40 -2.63
N ALA A 92 -11.60 -15.46 -3.33
CA ALA A 92 -10.66 -16.42 -3.89
C ALA A 92 -9.81 -15.81 -5.02
N ARG A 93 -10.41 -14.97 -5.86
CA ARG A 93 -9.68 -14.23 -6.90
C ARG A 93 -8.74 -13.19 -6.31
N CYS A 94 -9.21 -12.37 -5.37
CA CYS A 94 -8.38 -11.40 -4.67
C CYS A 94 -7.15 -12.07 -4.04
N ARG A 95 -7.36 -13.21 -3.39
CA ARG A 95 -6.28 -14.03 -2.83
C ARG A 95 -5.27 -14.46 -3.90
N LEU A 96 -5.76 -15.01 -5.01
CA LEU A 96 -4.91 -15.51 -6.09
C LEU A 96 -4.09 -14.39 -6.73
N HIS A 97 -4.73 -13.26 -7.02
CA HIS A 97 -4.06 -12.14 -7.67
C HIS A 97 -2.97 -11.55 -6.79
N LEU A 98 -3.29 -11.22 -5.53
CA LEU A 98 -2.28 -10.67 -4.59
C LEU A 98 -1.13 -11.67 -4.35
N ALA A 99 -1.46 -12.96 -4.21
CA ALA A 99 -0.45 -14.00 -4.06
C ALA A 99 0.51 -14.05 -5.26
N ASN A 100 -0.02 -14.02 -6.48
CA ASN A 100 0.77 -14.02 -7.70
C ASN A 100 1.66 -12.78 -7.83
N ILE A 101 1.12 -11.59 -7.51
CA ILE A 101 1.90 -10.34 -7.54
C ILE A 101 3.11 -10.47 -6.61
N ILE A 102 2.88 -10.89 -5.35
CA ILE A 102 3.95 -11.04 -4.36
C ILE A 102 4.94 -12.12 -4.78
N ASP A 103 4.48 -13.29 -5.22
CA ASP A 103 5.35 -14.39 -5.61
C ASP A 103 6.25 -14.01 -6.80
N ILE A 104 5.72 -13.26 -7.75
CA ILE A 104 6.51 -12.75 -8.88
C ILE A 104 7.51 -11.68 -8.40
N ALA A 105 7.08 -10.76 -7.55
CA ALA A 105 7.94 -9.71 -7.02
C ALA A 105 9.14 -10.29 -6.26
N GLU A 106 8.88 -11.16 -5.31
CA GLU A 106 9.91 -11.74 -4.45
C GLU A 106 10.82 -12.76 -5.18
N GLN A 107 10.22 -13.69 -5.93
CA GLN A 107 10.96 -14.84 -6.46
C GLN A 107 11.57 -14.60 -7.84
N ARG A 108 10.94 -13.78 -8.67
CA ARG A 108 11.39 -13.54 -10.04
C ARG A 108 12.06 -12.18 -10.23
N SER A 109 11.54 -11.16 -9.59
CA SER A 109 12.04 -9.78 -9.72
C SER A 109 12.98 -9.38 -8.58
N HIS A 110 13.12 -10.23 -7.55
CA HIS A 110 13.96 -9.99 -6.35
C HIS A 110 13.66 -8.65 -5.67
N LEU A 111 12.38 -8.29 -5.62
CA LEU A 111 11.89 -7.08 -4.97
C LEU A 111 11.36 -7.43 -3.57
N SER A 112 12.01 -6.97 -2.52
CA SER A 112 11.45 -7.09 -1.17
C SER A 112 10.12 -6.34 -1.11
N THR A 113 9.06 -7.02 -0.64
CA THR A 113 7.69 -6.52 -0.73
C THR A 113 7.14 -6.09 0.63
N PHE A 114 6.34 -5.03 0.64
CA PHE A 114 5.61 -4.52 1.79
C PHE A 114 4.17 -4.20 1.39
N VAL A 115 3.18 -4.63 2.16
CA VAL A 115 1.76 -4.48 1.80
C VAL A 115 1.03 -3.60 2.80
N VAL A 116 0.37 -2.56 2.30
CA VAL A 116 -0.54 -1.71 3.07
C VAL A 116 -1.97 -2.12 2.72
N GLY A 117 -2.71 -2.61 3.70
CA GLY A 117 -4.06 -3.11 3.52
C GLY A 117 -5.08 -2.01 3.25
N PRO A 118 -6.28 -2.38 2.76
CA PRO A 118 -7.32 -1.42 2.44
C PRO A 118 -7.88 -0.75 3.70
N PRO A 119 -7.96 0.58 3.73
CA PRO A 119 -8.60 1.29 4.82
C PRO A 119 -10.13 1.19 4.72
N PRO A 120 -10.88 1.44 5.82
CA PRO A 120 -12.33 1.31 5.81
C PRO A 120 -13.01 2.40 4.98
N ARG A 121 -14.04 1.99 4.23
CA ARG A 121 -14.97 2.86 3.51
C ARG A 121 -16.36 2.80 4.15
N ARG A 122 -17.12 3.89 4.08
CA ARG A 122 -18.45 3.99 4.68
C ARG A 122 -19.56 3.41 3.81
N ASP A 123 -19.37 3.40 2.51
CA ASP A 123 -20.32 2.97 1.49
C ASP A 123 -20.23 1.48 1.16
N VAL A 124 -19.29 0.76 1.77
CA VAL A 124 -19.11 -0.69 1.59
C VAL A 124 -19.48 -1.41 2.89
N PRO A 125 -20.24 -2.53 2.84
CA PRO A 125 -20.60 -3.28 4.04
C PRO A 125 -19.36 -3.77 4.81
N GLU A 126 -19.35 -3.58 6.13
CA GLU A 126 -18.21 -3.92 6.99
C GLU A 126 -17.79 -5.39 6.88
N ASN A 127 -18.75 -6.31 6.83
CA ASN A 127 -18.47 -7.74 6.76
C ASN A 127 -17.69 -8.11 5.49
N VAL A 128 -17.97 -7.44 4.37
CA VAL A 128 -17.26 -7.67 3.10
C VAL A 128 -15.86 -7.09 3.15
N GLN A 129 -15.72 -5.87 3.68
CA GLN A 129 -14.40 -5.26 3.88
C GLN A 129 -13.50 -6.10 4.79
N ARG A 130 -14.05 -6.58 5.93
CA ARG A 130 -13.32 -7.47 6.86
C ARG A 130 -12.85 -8.77 6.18
N GLN A 131 -13.65 -9.33 5.27
CA GLN A 131 -13.25 -10.50 4.51
C GLN A 131 -12.08 -10.20 3.58
N LEU A 132 -12.09 -9.06 2.88
CA LEU A 132 -11.00 -8.66 2.00
C LEU A 132 -9.71 -8.45 2.78
N VAL A 133 -9.75 -7.69 3.88
CA VAL A 133 -8.61 -7.48 4.79
C VAL A 133 -8.02 -8.80 5.28
N LYS A 134 -8.89 -9.72 5.73
CA LYS A 134 -8.47 -11.05 6.17
C LYS A 134 -7.78 -11.84 5.06
N VAL A 135 -8.28 -11.75 3.83
CA VAL A 135 -7.66 -12.40 2.67
C VAL A 135 -6.27 -11.86 2.40
N TYR A 136 -6.10 -10.53 2.40
CA TYR A 136 -4.81 -9.91 2.15
C TYR A 136 -3.80 -10.24 3.25
N LYS A 137 -4.23 -10.13 4.50
CA LYS A 137 -3.43 -10.48 5.66
C LYS A 137 -2.94 -11.94 5.60
N ASP A 138 -3.84 -12.90 5.34
CA ASP A 138 -3.51 -14.32 5.24
C ASP A 138 -2.52 -14.61 4.09
N VAL A 139 -2.63 -13.92 2.95
CA VAL A 139 -1.67 -14.04 1.84
C VAL A 139 -0.28 -13.60 2.28
N CYS A 140 -0.19 -12.45 2.96
CA CYS A 140 1.08 -11.88 3.44
C CYS A 140 1.70 -12.75 4.55
N GLU A 141 0.92 -13.17 5.54
CA GLU A 141 1.40 -14.01 6.64
C GLU A 141 2.02 -15.33 6.15
N ARG A 142 1.36 -16.00 5.20
CA ARG A 142 1.88 -17.26 4.60
C ARG A 142 3.20 -17.07 3.87
N ARG A 143 3.50 -15.86 3.41
CA ARG A 143 4.71 -15.50 2.67
C ARG A 143 5.73 -14.76 3.52
N LYS A 144 5.41 -14.50 4.77
CA LYS A 144 6.23 -13.69 5.70
C LYS A 144 6.49 -12.28 5.17
N ILE A 145 5.52 -11.72 4.46
CA ILE A 145 5.55 -10.36 3.96
C ILE A 145 4.93 -9.42 5.01
N PRO A 146 5.56 -8.29 5.32
CA PRO A 146 4.97 -7.30 6.21
C PRO A 146 3.61 -6.82 5.69
N PHE A 147 2.61 -6.79 6.58
CA PHE A 147 1.26 -6.33 6.26
C PHE A 147 0.79 -5.29 7.27
N VAL A 148 0.41 -4.13 6.80
CA VAL A 148 -0.17 -3.07 7.62
C VAL A 148 -1.69 -3.19 7.60
N ASP A 149 -2.28 -3.56 8.74
CA ASP A 149 -3.73 -3.53 8.92
C ASP A 149 -4.20 -2.09 9.15
N THR A 150 -4.68 -1.45 8.12
CA THR A 150 -5.25 -0.11 8.21
C THR A 150 -6.74 -0.13 8.56
N TYR A 151 -7.42 -1.26 8.33
CA TYR A 151 -8.86 -1.38 8.56
C TYR A 151 -9.23 -1.38 10.05
N THR A 152 -8.66 -2.31 10.80
CA THR A 152 -9.04 -2.55 12.19
C THR A 152 -8.90 -1.32 13.09
N PRO A 153 -7.76 -0.57 13.06
CA PRO A 153 -7.63 0.62 13.88
C PRO A 153 -8.43 1.82 13.36
N LEU A 154 -8.78 1.87 12.07
CA LEU A 154 -9.44 3.05 11.50
C LEU A 154 -10.97 2.93 11.43
N VAL A 155 -11.56 1.74 11.42
CA VAL A 155 -13.01 1.54 11.22
C VAL A 155 -13.87 2.29 12.26
N SER A 156 -13.41 2.38 13.50
CA SER A 156 -14.08 3.14 14.58
C SER A 156 -13.38 4.45 14.94
N HIS A 157 -12.32 4.83 14.22
CA HIS A 157 -11.52 6.00 14.55
C HIS A 157 -12.26 7.29 14.19
N LYS A 158 -12.50 8.14 15.20
CA LYS A 158 -13.32 9.36 15.05
C LYS A 158 -12.80 10.29 13.95
N GLN A 159 -11.50 10.57 13.93
CA GLN A 159 -10.91 11.47 12.93
C GLN A 159 -10.99 10.90 11.52
N TRP A 160 -10.76 9.59 11.36
CA TRP A 160 -10.95 8.90 10.08
C TRP A 160 -12.36 9.06 9.56
N ASN A 161 -13.34 8.73 10.40
CA ASN A 161 -14.76 8.81 10.04
C ASN A 161 -15.22 10.24 9.71
N THR A 162 -14.69 11.24 10.44
CA THR A 162 -14.95 12.66 10.13
C THR A 162 -14.34 13.03 8.78
N ASP A 163 -13.12 12.64 8.52
CA ASP A 163 -12.41 12.93 7.27
C ASP A 163 -13.13 12.34 6.05
N MET A 164 -13.52 11.07 6.15
CA MET A 164 -14.28 10.37 5.11
C MET A 164 -15.68 10.94 4.91
N ALA A 165 -16.35 11.42 5.96
CA ALA A 165 -17.65 12.03 5.85
C ALA A 165 -17.61 13.39 5.10
N ILE A 166 -16.54 14.15 5.29
CA ILE A 166 -16.36 15.45 4.65
C ILE A 166 -15.94 15.29 3.18
N SER A 167 -15.12 14.30 2.87
CA SER A 167 -14.65 14.07 1.50
C SER A 167 -15.75 13.65 0.55
N GLY A 168 -16.77 12.95 1.05
CA GLY A 168 -17.84 12.37 0.24
C GLY A 168 -17.35 11.43 -0.85
N SER A 169 -16.12 10.95 -0.74
CA SER A 169 -15.40 10.15 -1.73
C SER A 169 -14.81 8.87 -1.12
N TYR A 170 -14.19 8.09 -1.96
CA TYR A 170 -13.48 6.86 -1.58
C TYR A 170 -12.15 7.12 -0.86
N THR A 171 -11.67 8.36 -0.87
CA THR A 171 -10.37 8.74 -0.35
C THR A 171 -10.50 9.67 0.85
N PRO A 172 -9.62 9.55 1.84
CA PRO A 172 -9.57 10.49 2.95
C PRO A 172 -8.99 11.84 2.50
N ARG A 173 -9.01 12.80 3.41
CA ARG A 173 -8.27 14.05 3.31
C ARG A 173 -6.93 13.96 4.06
N GLN A 174 -6.34 15.11 4.33
CA GLN A 174 -5.04 15.23 4.98
C GLN A 174 -4.90 14.45 6.28
N ALA A 175 -5.92 14.50 7.15
CA ALA A 175 -5.88 13.84 8.45
C ALA A 175 -5.89 12.31 8.31
N GLY A 176 -6.76 11.77 7.45
CA GLY A 176 -6.84 10.34 7.20
C GLY A 176 -5.57 9.78 6.56
N TYR A 177 -4.97 10.50 5.63
CA TYR A 177 -3.65 10.11 5.10
C TYR A 177 -2.55 10.14 6.17
N GLY A 178 -2.63 11.07 7.11
CA GLY A 178 -1.74 11.11 8.28
C GLY A 178 -1.88 9.88 9.17
N LEU A 179 -3.10 9.38 9.36
CA LEU A 179 -3.37 8.16 10.12
C LEU A 179 -2.82 6.91 9.43
N ILE A 180 -3.02 6.77 8.10
CA ILE A 180 -2.43 5.66 7.34
C ILE A 180 -0.89 5.71 7.46
N ALA A 181 -0.29 6.88 7.26
CA ALA A 181 1.16 7.03 7.37
C ALA A 181 1.68 6.66 8.76
N TRP A 182 0.95 7.03 9.82
CA TRP A 182 1.30 6.65 11.18
C TRP A 182 1.29 5.13 11.37
N LEU A 183 0.25 4.46 10.87
CA LEU A 183 0.16 2.99 10.93
C LEU A 183 1.31 2.32 10.17
N VAL A 184 1.65 2.79 8.98
CA VAL A 184 2.77 2.26 8.20
C VAL A 184 4.08 2.37 8.97
N LEU A 185 4.39 3.56 9.51
CA LEU A 185 5.62 3.80 10.27
C LEU A 185 5.74 2.94 11.54
N HIS A 186 4.61 2.56 12.16
CA HIS A 186 4.58 1.75 13.38
C HIS A 186 4.30 0.26 13.14
N SER A 187 4.34 -0.19 11.88
CA SER A 187 4.07 -1.59 11.50
C SER A 187 5.24 -2.23 10.76
N GLY A 188 6.46 -2.01 11.24
CA GLY A 188 7.66 -2.66 10.70
C GLY A 188 8.28 -1.97 9.48
N TRP A 189 7.95 -0.70 9.22
CA TRP A 189 8.51 0.05 8.09
C TRP A 189 10.03 0.18 8.15
N ASN A 190 10.56 0.66 9.29
CA ASN A 190 12.01 0.83 9.46
C ASN A 190 12.75 -0.50 9.46
N GLU A 191 12.18 -1.54 10.10
CA GLU A 191 12.73 -2.90 10.07
C GLU A 191 12.81 -3.45 8.64
N TRP A 192 11.75 -3.25 7.85
CA TRP A 192 11.72 -3.66 6.45
C TRP A 192 12.74 -2.90 5.61
N LEU A 193 13.00 -1.64 5.93
CA LEU A 193 14.05 -0.84 5.28
C LEU A 193 15.46 -1.21 5.75
N GLY A 194 15.60 -1.86 6.92
CA GLY A 194 16.90 -2.10 7.55
C GLY A 194 17.51 -0.81 8.14
N ILE A 195 16.66 0.16 8.51
CA ILE A 195 17.05 1.45 9.09
C ILE A 195 16.82 1.37 10.60
N GLU A 196 17.81 1.75 11.38
CA GLU A 196 17.69 1.86 12.85
C GLU A 196 16.74 2.99 13.24
N ASN A 197 15.95 2.77 14.33
CA ASN A 197 15.01 3.76 14.87
C ASN A 197 15.70 4.90 15.59
#